data_ac76b6348b869eb415242ee89d88d0ed
#
_entry.id   ac76b6348b869eb415242ee89d88d0ed
#
_cell.length_a   1.000
_cell.length_b   1.000
_cell.length_c   1.000
_cell.angle_alpha   90.00
_cell.angle_beta   90.00
_cell.angle_gamma   90.00
#
_symmetry.space_group_name_H-M   'P 1'
#
loop_
_entity.id
_entity.type
_entity.pdbx_description
1 polymer ?
#
loop_
_entity_poly.entity_id
_entity_poly.type
_entity_poly.pdbx_seq_one_letter_code
_entity_poly.pdbx_strand_id
1 'polypeptide(L)'
;MDDLKAKYLGQIAEAGDENALEAIRVAAVGKKGEVALKMRELGKMTPEERQVAGPALNALKDEINSALSAKKAALADAALDERLRTEWLDVTLPTRPRRQGSIHPVSQATEELTAIFAELGFSVAEGPRIETDWHNFDALNIPGHHPARAEMDTFYMHRAEGDNRPPHVLRTHTSPVQIRSMEKQGAPIRVICPGGVYRADYDQTHTPMFHQVEGLAIDTDISMANLKWVLEEFVKAFFEVDDVELRFRASHFPFTEPSAEVDIRCSWDNGQLKIGEGDDWMEILGSGMVHPKVIAAGGIDPEVYQGFAFGIGIDRLAMLKYGIPDLRAFFDSDLRWLRHYGFAALDMPNLHGGLSR
;
A
#
# COMPACT_ATOMS: atom_id res chain seq x y z
N MET A 1 -55.03 -11.52 43.06
CA MET A 1 -53.93 -11.01 42.23
C MET A 1 -52.63 -10.94 43.04
N ASP A 2 -52.72 -10.58 44.28
CA ASP A 2 -51.54 -10.45 45.16
C ASP A 2 -50.77 -11.77 45.35
N ASP A 3 -51.49 -12.91 45.43
CA ASP A 3 -50.82 -14.23 45.49
C ASP A 3 -50.03 -14.57 44.24
N LEU A 4 -50.52 -14.16 43.05
CA LEU A 4 -49.84 -14.40 41.80
C LEU A 4 -48.61 -13.51 41.65
N LYS A 5 -48.70 -12.27 42.12
CA LYS A 5 -47.58 -11.33 42.20
C LYS A 5 -46.49 -11.87 43.12
N ALA A 6 -46.88 -12.22 44.37
CA ALA A 6 -45.93 -12.75 45.36
C ALA A 6 -45.22 -14.03 44.85
N LYS A 7 -46.01 -14.94 44.22
CA LYS A 7 -45.47 -16.16 43.61
C LYS A 7 -44.35 -15.89 42.60
N TYR A 8 -44.65 -15.08 41.58
CA TYR A 8 -43.67 -14.85 40.49
C TYR A 8 -42.52 -13.94 40.88
N LEU A 9 -42.77 -12.91 41.69
CA LEU A 9 -41.67 -12.08 42.20
C LEU A 9 -40.73 -12.87 43.11
N GLY A 10 -41.26 -13.79 43.94
CA GLY A 10 -40.42 -14.69 44.72
C GLY A 10 -39.60 -15.64 43.89
N GLN A 11 -40.21 -16.29 42.88
CA GLN A 11 -39.50 -17.17 41.97
C GLN A 11 -38.39 -16.44 41.17
N ILE A 12 -38.68 -15.19 40.70
CA ILE A 12 -37.68 -14.36 40.01
C ILE A 12 -36.50 -14.02 40.94
N ALA A 13 -36.77 -13.70 42.21
CA ALA A 13 -35.75 -13.39 43.19
C ALA A 13 -34.79 -14.60 43.44
N GLU A 14 -35.37 -15.79 43.50
CA GLU A 14 -34.63 -17.05 43.74
C GLU A 14 -33.96 -17.65 42.51
N ALA A 15 -34.27 -17.16 41.30
CA ALA A 15 -33.68 -17.64 40.08
C ALA A 15 -32.13 -17.49 40.09
N GLY A 16 -31.39 -18.61 39.93
CA GLY A 16 -29.94 -18.65 40.01
C GLY A 16 -29.24 -18.54 38.65
N ASP A 17 -29.97 -18.74 37.54
CA ASP A 17 -29.42 -18.69 36.19
C ASP A 17 -30.44 -18.17 35.15
N GLU A 18 -29.96 -17.87 33.95
CA GLU A 18 -30.83 -17.37 32.86
C GLU A 18 -31.88 -18.39 32.39
N ASN A 19 -31.59 -19.70 32.46
CA ASN A 19 -32.53 -20.74 32.03
C ASN A 19 -33.70 -20.82 33.00
N ALA A 20 -33.44 -20.77 34.32
CA ALA A 20 -34.46 -20.73 35.33
C ALA A 20 -35.34 -19.46 35.18
N LEU A 21 -34.70 -18.30 34.93
CA LEU A 21 -35.39 -17.03 34.71
C LEU A 21 -36.31 -17.07 33.46
N GLU A 22 -35.83 -17.68 32.37
CA GLU A 22 -36.61 -17.84 31.16
C GLU A 22 -37.79 -18.80 31.36
N ALA A 23 -37.62 -19.87 32.11
CA ALA A 23 -38.71 -20.79 32.46
C ALA A 23 -39.80 -20.05 33.25
N ILE A 24 -39.43 -19.20 34.21
CA ILE A 24 -40.35 -18.38 34.97
C ILE A 24 -41.07 -17.38 34.03
N ARG A 25 -40.36 -16.74 33.13
CA ARG A 25 -40.92 -15.82 32.12
C ARG A 25 -42.01 -16.52 31.30
N VAL A 26 -41.71 -17.72 30.80
CA VAL A 26 -42.64 -18.50 29.98
C VAL A 26 -43.88 -18.90 30.82
N ALA A 27 -43.70 -19.33 32.07
CA ALA A 27 -44.79 -19.73 32.96
C ALA A 27 -45.68 -18.53 33.39
N ALA A 28 -45.10 -17.35 33.57
CA ALA A 28 -45.81 -16.15 33.96
C ALA A 28 -46.49 -15.45 32.79
N VAL A 29 -45.69 -14.98 31.81
CA VAL A 29 -46.13 -14.07 30.74
C VAL A 29 -46.06 -14.66 29.32
N GLY A 30 -45.62 -15.91 29.16
CA GLY A 30 -45.61 -16.60 27.89
C GLY A 30 -47.00 -16.80 27.29
N LYS A 31 -47.13 -17.27 26.06
CA LYS A 31 -48.43 -17.46 25.37
C LYS A 31 -49.46 -18.28 26.13
N LYS A 32 -49.04 -19.22 26.98
CA LYS A 32 -49.83 -20.07 27.84
C LYS A 32 -49.56 -19.78 29.32
N GLY A 33 -48.89 -18.69 29.65
CA GLY A 33 -48.55 -18.30 31.03
C GLY A 33 -49.82 -17.86 31.83
N GLU A 34 -49.70 -18.02 33.14
CA GLU A 34 -50.85 -17.78 34.05
C GLU A 34 -51.40 -16.35 33.93
N VAL A 35 -50.54 -15.33 33.79
CA VAL A 35 -50.96 -13.94 33.61
C VAL A 35 -51.61 -13.74 32.24
N ALA A 36 -51.07 -14.35 31.19
CA ALA A 36 -51.63 -14.27 29.85
C ALA A 36 -52.99 -14.97 29.73
N LEU A 37 -53.19 -16.08 30.44
CA LEU A 37 -54.46 -16.76 30.51
C LEU A 37 -55.52 -15.88 31.22
N LYS A 38 -55.17 -15.26 32.37
CA LYS A 38 -56.07 -14.32 33.06
C LYS A 38 -56.38 -13.09 32.21
N MET A 39 -55.45 -12.59 31.43
CA MET A 39 -55.73 -11.49 30.48
C MET A 39 -56.70 -11.90 29.36
N ARG A 40 -56.70 -13.16 28.92
CA ARG A 40 -57.71 -13.65 27.97
C ARG A 40 -59.10 -13.80 28.60
N GLU A 41 -59.19 -14.10 29.89
CA GLU A 41 -60.44 -14.18 30.63
C GLU A 41 -61.13 -12.81 30.75
N LEU A 42 -60.39 -11.71 30.67
CA LEU A 42 -60.98 -10.36 30.60
C LEU A 42 -62.00 -10.19 29.47
N GLY A 43 -61.85 -10.95 28.37
CA GLY A 43 -62.79 -10.94 27.26
C GLY A 43 -64.19 -11.49 27.61
N LYS A 44 -64.27 -12.27 28.68
CA LYS A 44 -65.51 -12.91 29.15
C LYS A 44 -66.16 -12.15 30.32
N MET A 45 -65.49 -11.10 30.84
CA MET A 45 -66.00 -10.31 32.00
C MET A 45 -66.94 -9.19 31.56
N THR A 46 -67.76 -8.73 32.48
CA THR A 46 -68.64 -7.57 32.26
C THR A 46 -67.81 -6.28 32.07
N PRO A 47 -68.38 -5.25 31.42
CA PRO A 47 -67.59 -4.00 31.18
C PRO A 47 -67.08 -3.34 32.48
N GLU A 48 -67.85 -3.43 33.57
CA GLU A 48 -67.45 -2.87 34.86
C GLU A 48 -66.34 -3.63 35.54
N GLU A 49 -66.40 -4.96 35.54
CA GLU A 49 -65.29 -5.82 36.02
C GLU A 49 -64.00 -5.64 35.22
N ARG A 50 -64.14 -5.44 33.90
CA ARG A 50 -62.99 -5.24 33.00
C ARG A 50 -62.26 -3.92 33.25
N GLN A 51 -63.02 -2.86 33.63
CA GLN A 51 -62.45 -1.56 34.00
C GLN A 51 -61.51 -1.64 35.20
N VAL A 52 -61.78 -2.54 36.15
CA VAL A 52 -60.95 -2.72 37.35
C VAL A 52 -59.86 -3.78 37.13
N ALA A 53 -60.16 -4.93 36.53
CA ALA A 53 -59.27 -6.04 36.38
C ALA A 53 -58.20 -5.81 35.27
N GLY A 54 -58.54 -5.07 34.20
CA GLY A 54 -57.67 -4.79 33.10
C GLY A 54 -56.39 -4.02 33.46
N PRO A 55 -56.54 -2.82 34.08
CA PRO A 55 -55.38 -2.05 34.55
C PRO A 55 -54.52 -2.82 35.57
N ALA A 56 -55.16 -3.56 36.49
CA ALA A 56 -54.45 -4.33 37.51
C ALA A 56 -53.63 -5.52 36.91
N LEU A 57 -54.14 -6.20 35.88
CA LEU A 57 -53.42 -7.27 35.20
C LEU A 57 -52.29 -6.71 34.33
N ASN A 58 -52.46 -5.55 33.68
CA ASN A 58 -51.40 -4.88 32.96
C ASN A 58 -50.28 -4.43 33.94
N ALA A 59 -50.63 -3.80 35.05
CA ALA A 59 -49.65 -3.41 36.07
C ALA A 59 -48.85 -4.63 36.60
N LEU A 60 -49.52 -5.75 36.86
CA LEU A 60 -48.88 -6.99 37.30
C LEU A 60 -47.92 -7.52 36.22
N LYS A 61 -48.34 -7.52 34.96
CA LYS A 61 -47.49 -7.95 33.83
C LYS A 61 -46.24 -7.05 33.71
N ASP A 62 -46.39 -5.75 33.79
CA ASP A 62 -45.30 -4.78 33.68
C ASP A 62 -44.32 -4.91 34.87
N GLU A 63 -44.85 -5.14 36.07
CA GLU A 63 -44.04 -5.36 37.27
C GLU A 63 -43.21 -6.67 37.16
N ILE A 64 -43.83 -7.77 36.68
CA ILE A 64 -43.12 -9.04 36.43
C ILE A 64 -42.04 -8.84 35.34
N ASN A 65 -42.35 -8.15 34.24
CA ASN A 65 -41.38 -7.90 33.20
C ASN A 65 -40.20 -7.03 33.69
N SER A 66 -40.52 -6.01 34.51
CA SER A 66 -39.48 -5.17 35.12
C SER A 66 -38.56 -5.97 36.05
N ALA A 67 -39.18 -6.84 36.91
CA ALA A 67 -38.39 -7.72 37.78
C ALA A 67 -37.55 -8.74 37.02
N LEU A 68 -38.09 -9.32 35.95
CA LEU A 68 -37.34 -10.22 35.06
C LEU A 68 -36.14 -9.50 34.42
N SER A 69 -36.33 -8.30 33.90
CA SER A 69 -35.28 -7.51 33.29
C SER A 69 -34.19 -7.12 34.29
N ALA A 70 -34.55 -6.70 35.48
CA ALA A 70 -33.63 -6.36 36.55
C ALA A 70 -32.82 -7.59 37.01
N LYS A 71 -33.45 -8.75 37.20
CA LYS A 71 -32.80 -9.97 37.60
C LYS A 71 -31.84 -10.49 36.50
N LYS A 72 -32.25 -10.39 35.23
CA LYS A 72 -31.42 -10.75 34.10
C LYS A 72 -30.16 -9.89 34.06
N ALA A 73 -30.27 -8.59 34.23
CA ALA A 73 -29.10 -7.71 34.29
C ALA A 73 -28.18 -8.08 35.48
N ALA A 74 -28.75 -8.31 36.67
CA ALA A 74 -27.97 -8.70 37.83
C ALA A 74 -27.24 -10.05 37.65
N LEU A 75 -27.83 -11.04 36.97
CA LEU A 75 -27.19 -12.32 36.67
C LEU A 75 -26.09 -12.15 35.65
N ALA A 76 -26.28 -11.28 34.64
CA ALA A 76 -25.26 -10.98 33.66
C ALA A 76 -24.04 -10.26 34.29
N ASP A 77 -24.30 -9.28 35.16
CA ASP A 77 -23.25 -8.57 35.89
C ASP A 77 -22.46 -9.53 36.81
N ALA A 78 -23.17 -10.38 37.57
CA ALA A 78 -22.53 -11.38 38.43
C ALA A 78 -21.68 -12.39 37.63
N ALA A 79 -22.17 -12.82 36.47
CA ALA A 79 -21.39 -13.71 35.57
C ALA A 79 -20.15 -13.00 35.01
N LEU A 80 -20.27 -11.71 34.67
CA LEU A 80 -19.14 -10.90 34.21
C LEU A 80 -18.11 -10.70 35.32
N ASP A 81 -18.53 -10.39 36.53
CA ASP A 81 -17.66 -10.22 37.69
C ASP A 81 -16.90 -11.52 38.01
N GLU A 82 -17.58 -12.66 37.93
CA GLU A 82 -16.93 -13.96 38.12
C GLU A 82 -15.90 -14.26 37.04
N ARG A 83 -16.21 -13.94 35.78
CA ARG A 83 -15.25 -14.04 34.68
C ARG A 83 -14.05 -13.12 34.89
N LEU A 84 -14.27 -11.86 35.23
CA LEU A 84 -13.19 -10.92 35.53
C LEU A 84 -12.31 -11.37 36.70
N ARG A 85 -12.88 -12.09 37.67
CA ARG A 85 -12.15 -12.65 38.80
C ARG A 85 -11.36 -13.91 38.44
N THR A 86 -11.89 -14.76 37.60
CA THR A 86 -11.33 -16.09 37.27
C THR A 86 -10.48 -16.09 35.99
N GLU A 87 -10.84 -15.28 35.02
CA GLU A 87 -10.11 -15.13 33.74
C GLU A 87 -8.96 -14.10 33.87
N TRP A 88 -8.15 -14.24 34.93
CA TRP A 88 -7.02 -13.32 35.12
C TRP A 88 -5.88 -13.65 34.17
N LEU A 89 -5.38 -12.63 33.44
CA LEU A 89 -4.23 -12.72 32.58
C LEU A 89 -3.09 -11.85 33.15
N ASP A 90 -1.94 -12.45 33.40
CA ASP A 90 -0.76 -11.70 33.81
C ASP A 90 -0.17 -10.91 32.62
N VAL A 91 -0.47 -9.63 32.56
CA VAL A 91 0.03 -8.70 31.53
C VAL A 91 1.43 -8.14 31.86
N THR A 92 2.01 -8.49 33.02
CA THR A 92 3.36 -8.06 33.40
C THR A 92 4.45 -8.93 32.78
N LEU A 93 4.09 -10.14 32.33
CA LEU A 93 5.03 -11.02 31.64
C LEU A 93 5.36 -10.43 30.26
N PRO A 94 6.65 -10.30 29.92
CA PRO A 94 7.04 -9.84 28.61
C PRO A 94 6.50 -10.82 27.56
N THR A 95 5.84 -10.28 26.54
CA THR A 95 5.46 -11.07 25.37
C THR A 95 6.73 -11.68 24.77
N ARG A 96 6.65 -12.94 24.32
CA ARG A 96 7.77 -13.54 23.58
C ARG A 96 8.14 -12.58 22.46
N PRO A 97 9.44 -12.19 22.36
CA PRO A 97 9.86 -11.29 21.32
C PRO A 97 9.49 -11.92 19.96
N ARG A 98 8.54 -11.32 19.28
CA ARG A 98 8.29 -11.66 17.88
C ARG A 98 9.54 -11.24 17.12
N ARG A 99 10.06 -12.14 16.30
CA ARG A 99 11.08 -11.75 15.32
C ARG A 99 10.42 -10.73 14.38
N GLN A 100 10.65 -9.46 14.64
CA GLN A 100 10.23 -8.40 13.75
C GLN A 100 11.29 -8.32 12.65
N GLY A 101 10.92 -8.69 11.43
CA GLY A 101 11.66 -8.30 10.24
C GLY A 101 11.52 -6.80 10.01
N SER A 102 12.47 -6.21 9.28
CA SER A 102 12.39 -4.84 8.80
C SER A 102 12.38 -4.85 7.28
N ILE A 103 11.62 -3.93 6.70
CA ILE A 103 11.61 -3.70 5.26
C ILE A 103 12.77 -2.76 4.94
N HIS A 104 13.56 -3.13 3.95
CA HIS A 104 14.70 -2.31 3.50
C HIS A 104 14.20 -1.02 2.86
N PRO A 105 14.87 0.16 3.07
CA PRO A 105 14.44 1.44 2.51
C PRO A 105 14.23 1.44 0.98
N VAL A 106 15.07 0.73 0.24
CA VAL A 106 14.91 0.58 -1.23
C VAL A 106 13.63 -0.19 -1.57
N SER A 107 13.30 -1.24 -0.81
CA SER A 107 12.05 -1.97 -1.01
C SER A 107 10.85 -1.10 -0.68
N GLN A 108 10.91 -0.32 0.40
CA GLN A 108 9.88 0.64 0.78
C GLN A 108 9.66 1.68 -0.32
N ALA A 109 10.74 2.31 -0.82
CA ALA A 109 10.66 3.26 -1.91
C ALA A 109 10.10 2.63 -3.21
N THR A 110 10.49 1.39 -3.52
CA THR A 110 10.00 0.67 -4.71
C THR A 110 8.49 0.42 -4.63
N GLU A 111 7.98 -0.01 -3.48
CA GLU A 111 6.54 -0.22 -3.28
C GLU A 111 5.76 1.10 -3.36
N GLU A 112 6.28 2.15 -2.78
CA GLU A 112 5.68 3.48 -2.84
C GLU A 112 5.63 4.01 -4.27
N LEU A 113 6.74 3.95 -5.01
CA LEU A 113 6.79 4.29 -6.43
C LEU A 113 5.77 3.49 -7.25
N THR A 114 5.70 2.19 -7.00
CA THR A 114 4.75 1.30 -7.68
C THR A 114 3.29 1.72 -7.41
N ALA A 115 2.96 2.08 -6.18
CA ALA A 115 1.63 2.55 -5.81
C ALA A 115 1.28 3.87 -6.53
N ILE A 116 2.20 4.85 -6.50
CA ILE A 116 2.00 6.15 -7.16
C ILE A 116 1.76 5.97 -8.67
N PHE A 117 2.63 5.24 -9.36
CA PHE A 117 2.48 5.04 -10.79
C PHE A 117 1.28 4.19 -11.18
N ALA A 118 0.85 3.25 -10.31
CA ALA A 118 -0.40 2.51 -10.53
C ALA A 118 -1.64 3.45 -10.49
N GLU A 119 -1.67 4.43 -9.59
CA GLU A 119 -2.72 5.46 -9.55
C GLU A 119 -2.69 6.35 -10.81
N LEU A 120 -1.51 6.59 -11.39
CA LEU A 120 -1.35 7.30 -12.65
C LEU A 120 -1.64 6.42 -13.89
N GLY A 121 -2.07 5.17 -13.70
CA GLY A 121 -2.49 4.24 -14.76
C GLY A 121 -1.36 3.44 -15.40
N PHE A 122 -0.20 3.33 -14.75
CA PHE A 122 0.88 2.47 -15.20
C PHE A 122 0.79 1.06 -14.57
N SER A 123 1.17 0.06 -15.34
CA SER A 123 1.37 -1.32 -14.85
C SER A 123 2.84 -1.63 -14.67
N VAL A 124 3.17 -2.58 -13.79
CA VAL A 124 4.54 -3.04 -13.59
C VAL A 124 4.91 -4.06 -14.67
N ALA A 125 6.06 -3.86 -15.31
CA ALA A 125 6.66 -4.82 -16.23
C ALA A 125 8.01 -5.29 -15.70
N GLU A 126 8.27 -6.59 -15.81
CA GLU A 126 9.53 -7.21 -15.38
C GLU A 126 10.25 -7.85 -16.56
N GLY A 127 11.58 -7.96 -16.46
CA GLY A 127 12.41 -8.59 -17.46
C GLY A 127 13.74 -9.11 -16.90
N PRO A 128 14.54 -9.82 -17.72
CA PRO A 128 15.76 -10.43 -17.28
C PRO A 128 16.82 -9.40 -16.90
N ARG A 129 17.70 -9.77 -15.95
CA ARG A 129 18.89 -8.97 -15.59
C ARG A 129 20.07 -9.21 -16.51
N ILE A 130 20.15 -10.40 -17.08
CA ILE A 130 21.12 -10.73 -18.13
C ILE A 130 20.41 -10.53 -19.46
N GLU A 131 20.85 -9.55 -20.23
CA GLU A 131 20.23 -9.11 -21.46
C GLU A 131 21.11 -9.34 -22.67
N THR A 132 20.50 -9.38 -23.84
CA THR A 132 21.25 -9.32 -25.09
C THR A 132 21.77 -7.90 -25.29
N ASP A 133 22.95 -7.79 -25.93
CA ASP A 133 23.51 -6.50 -26.33
C ASP A 133 22.52 -5.65 -27.16
N TRP A 134 21.73 -6.33 -28.01
CA TRP A 134 20.73 -5.67 -28.84
C TRP A 134 19.63 -4.96 -28.00
N HIS A 135 19.03 -5.65 -27.03
CA HIS A 135 18.00 -5.06 -26.18
C HIS A 135 18.55 -3.95 -25.29
N ASN A 136 19.80 -4.11 -24.82
CA ASN A 136 20.41 -3.16 -23.90
C ASN A 136 20.92 -1.90 -24.61
N PHE A 137 21.23 -1.98 -25.91
CA PHE A 137 21.85 -0.88 -26.65
C PHE A 137 21.24 -0.60 -28.02
N ASP A 138 21.28 -1.54 -28.98
CA ASP A 138 20.91 -1.27 -30.37
C ASP A 138 19.44 -0.85 -30.50
N ALA A 139 18.52 -1.56 -29.85
CA ALA A 139 17.10 -1.24 -29.86
C ALA A 139 16.80 0.13 -29.24
N LEU A 140 17.70 0.64 -28.40
CA LEU A 140 17.64 1.93 -27.75
C LEU A 140 18.39 3.04 -28.51
N ASN A 141 18.74 2.78 -29.76
CA ASN A 141 19.47 3.73 -30.62
C ASN A 141 20.84 4.14 -30.02
N ILE A 142 21.46 3.30 -29.18
CA ILE A 142 22.80 3.53 -28.62
C ILE A 142 23.82 2.99 -29.61
N PRO A 143 24.63 3.85 -30.25
CA PRO A 143 25.57 3.41 -31.30
C PRO A 143 26.73 2.57 -30.76
N GLY A 144 27.33 1.75 -31.63
CA GLY A 144 28.40 0.82 -31.25
C GLY A 144 29.66 1.46 -30.63
N HIS A 145 29.92 2.73 -30.94
CA HIS A 145 31.05 3.50 -30.41
C HIS A 145 30.69 4.33 -29.15
N HIS A 146 29.48 4.18 -28.60
CA HIS A 146 29.09 4.92 -27.43
C HIS A 146 29.87 4.49 -26.18
N PRO A 147 30.37 5.42 -25.34
CA PRO A 147 31.18 5.08 -24.17
C PRO A 147 30.54 4.06 -23.23
N ALA A 148 29.23 4.14 -23.01
CA ALA A 148 28.50 3.21 -22.16
C ALA A 148 28.59 1.73 -22.57
N ARG A 149 29.08 1.44 -23.80
CA ARG A 149 29.36 0.07 -24.28
C ARG A 149 30.77 -0.41 -23.96
N ALA A 150 31.61 0.45 -23.40
CA ALA A 150 32.99 0.05 -23.05
C ALA A 150 32.96 -1.00 -21.91
N GLU A 151 33.89 -1.93 -21.94
CA GLU A 151 34.03 -2.96 -20.89
C GLU A 151 34.35 -2.37 -19.52
N MET A 152 34.82 -1.13 -19.46
CA MET A 152 35.02 -0.41 -18.20
C MET A 152 33.74 0.12 -17.58
N ASP A 153 32.65 0.18 -18.36
CA ASP A 153 31.36 0.71 -17.90
C ASP A 153 30.27 -0.36 -17.85
N THR A 154 30.41 -1.44 -18.62
CA THR A 154 29.40 -2.51 -18.77
C THR A 154 29.98 -3.88 -18.44
N PHE A 155 29.25 -4.65 -17.63
CA PHE A 155 29.65 -6.04 -17.36
C PHE A 155 29.14 -6.98 -18.45
N TYR A 156 30.04 -7.42 -19.31
CA TYR A 156 29.79 -8.45 -20.31
C TYR A 156 29.90 -9.85 -19.71
N MET A 157 28.98 -10.72 -20.09
CA MET A 157 29.02 -12.12 -19.67
C MET A 157 30.20 -12.85 -20.36
N HIS A 158 30.92 -13.70 -19.62
CA HIS A 158 31.99 -14.50 -20.15
C HIS A 158 31.50 -15.37 -21.30
N ARG A 159 32.26 -15.42 -22.38
CA ARG A 159 32.03 -16.25 -23.58
C ARG A 159 33.11 -17.28 -23.73
N ALA A 160 32.71 -18.51 -24.06
CA ALA A 160 33.67 -19.54 -24.42
C ALA A 160 34.34 -19.18 -25.74
N GLU A 161 35.58 -19.63 -25.93
CA GLU A 161 36.28 -19.48 -27.19
C GLU A 161 35.51 -20.17 -28.33
N GLY A 162 35.24 -19.45 -29.41
CA GLY A 162 34.42 -19.94 -30.53
C GLY A 162 32.93 -19.79 -30.41
N ASP A 163 32.41 -19.17 -29.31
CA ASP A 163 30.99 -18.85 -29.19
C ASP A 163 30.63 -17.64 -30.07
N ASN A 164 29.87 -17.89 -31.14
CA ASN A 164 29.41 -16.88 -32.10
C ASN A 164 28.04 -16.28 -31.78
N ARG A 165 27.42 -16.64 -30.67
CA ARG A 165 26.12 -16.02 -30.23
C ARG A 165 26.34 -14.54 -29.92
N PRO A 166 25.29 -13.70 -30.04
CA PRO A 166 25.39 -12.30 -29.62
C PRO A 166 25.86 -12.18 -28.17
N PRO A 167 26.62 -11.15 -27.81
CA PRO A 167 27.03 -10.94 -26.42
C PRO A 167 25.84 -10.70 -25.52
N HIS A 168 25.96 -11.13 -24.26
CA HIS A 168 25.05 -10.83 -23.19
C HIS A 168 25.75 -9.95 -22.17
N VAL A 169 24.97 -9.09 -21.55
CA VAL A 169 25.42 -8.12 -20.54
C VAL A 169 24.56 -8.19 -19.29
N LEU A 170 25.09 -7.80 -18.16
CA LEU A 170 24.25 -7.36 -17.06
C LEU A 170 23.65 -6.01 -17.48
N ARG A 171 22.33 -5.89 -17.49
CA ARG A 171 21.63 -4.69 -17.99
C ARG A 171 22.10 -3.44 -17.25
N THR A 172 22.42 -2.39 -17.98
CA THR A 172 22.92 -1.12 -17.44
C THR A 172 21.81 -0.14 -17.05
N HIS A 173 20.60 -0.44 -17.43
CA HIS A 173 19.35 0.29 -17.15
C HIS A 173 18.14 -0.67 -17.32
N THR A 174 16.96 -0.23 -16.96
CA THR A 174 15.75 -1.06 -17.11
C THR A 174 15.04 -0.89 -18.44
N SER A 175 15.54 -0.04 -19.35
CA SER A 175 14.98 0.19 -20.71
C SER A 175 14.79 -1.08 -21.56
N PRO A 176 15.65 -2.14 -21.46
CA PRO A 176 15.39 -3.41 -22.17
C PRO A 176 13.99 -3.98 -21.90
N VAL A 177 13.47 -3.78 -20.66
CA VAL A 177 12.11 -4.22 -20.31
C VAL A 177 11.07 -3.43 -21.08
N GLN A 178 11.31 -2.16 -21.37
CA GLN A 178 10.41 -1.33 -22.18
C GLN A 178 10.33 -1.88 -23.61
N ILE A 179 11.49 -2.23 -24.23
CA ILE A 179 11.54 -2.85 -25.57
C ILE A 179 10.76 -4.16 -25.57
N ARG A 180 11.02 -5.05 -24.61
CA ARG A 180 10.30 -6.33 -24.47
C ARG A 180 8.81 -6.16 -24.27
N SER A 181 8.40 -5.11 -23.56
CA SER A 181 7.00 -4.79 -23.35
C SER A 181 6.33 -4.34 -24.65
N MET A 182 6.99 -3.50 -25.44
CA MET A 182 6.54 -3.10 -26.76
C MET A 182 6.39 -4.30 -27.71
N GLU A 183 7.40 -5.15 -27.79
CA GLU A 183 7.38 -6.39 -28.62
C GLU A 183 6.24 -7.33 -28.24
N LYS A 184 5.91 -7.44 -26.94
CA LYS A 184 4.91 -8.37 -26.41
C LYS A 184 3.48 -7.84 -26.49
N GLN A 185 3.28 -6.56 -26.21
CA GLN A 185 1.96 -5.98 -26.01
C GLN A 185 1.53 -5.04 -27.15
N GLY A 186 2.48 -4.43 -27.87
CA GLY A 186 2.19 -3.36 -28.82
C GLY A 186 1.76 -2.07 -28.12
N ALA A 187 1.10 -1.19 -28.87
CA ALA A 187 0.55 0.05 -28.35
C ALA A 187 -1.00 0.01 -28.37
N PRO A 188 -1.71 0.74 -27.46
CA PRO A 188 -1.17 1.64 -26.44
C PRO A 188 -0.56 0.88 -25.23
N ILE A 189 0.46 1.47 -24.59
CA ILE A 189 1.15 0.86 -23.45
C ILE A 189 1.51 1.93 -22.42
N ARG A 190 1.37 1.60 -21.11
CA ARG A 190 1.83 2.39 -19.98
C ARG A 190 2.41 1.46 -18.94
N VAL A 191 3.73 1.45 -18.81
CA VAL A 191 4.46 0.55 -17.91
C VAL A 191 5.52 1.29 -17.13
N ILE A 192 5.78 0.81 -15.92
CA ILE A 192 7.00 1.07 -15.17
C ILE A 192 7.82 -0.21 -15.06
N CYS A 193 9.13 -0.07 -15.08
CA CYS A 193 10.06 -1.17 -15.08
C CYS A 193 11.05 -1.03 -13.90
N PRO A 194 10.65 -1.35 -12.65
CA PRO A 194 11.55 -1.30 -11.51
C PRO A 194 12.51 -2.50 -11.53
N GLY A 195 13.76 -2.28 -11.08
CA GLY A 195 14.68 -3.39 -10.90
C GLY A 195 16.14 -3.02 -10.75
N GLY A 196 16.94 -4.02 -10.41
CA GLY A 196 18.40 -3.88 -10.31
C GLY A 196 19.05 -3.72 -11.67
N VAL A 197 20.05 -2.83 -11.74
CA VAL A 197 20.88 -2.52 -12.90
C VAL A 197 22.33 -2.50 -12.48
N TYR A 198 23.26 -2.60 -13.46
CA TYR A 198 24.66 -2.89 -13.19
C TYR A 198 25.56 -2.00 -14.04
N ARG A 199 26.51 -1.32 -13.40
CA ARG A 199 27.54 -0.50 -14.05
C ARG A 199 28.86 -0.70 -13.34
N ALA A 200 29.95 -0.71 -14.08
CA ALA A 200 31.30 -0.89 -13.52
C ALA A 200 31.79 0.43 -12.91
N ASP A 201 31.08 0.92 -11.88
CA ASP A 201 31.40 2.16 -11.18
C ASP A 201 31.25 1.98 -9.66
N TYR A 202 32.15 2.61 -8.89
CA TYR A 202 32.16 2.47 -7.44
C TYR A 202 32.77 3.71 -6.77
N ASP A 203 31.90 4.54 -6.20
CA ASP A 203 32.30 5.68 -5.34
C ASP A 203 31.23 5.95 -4.24
N GLN A 204 31.23 7.11 -3.65
CA GLN A 204 30.27 7.49 -2.60
C GLN A 204 28.82 7.57 -3.09
N THR A 205 28.63 7.79 -4.38
CA THR A 205 27.34 7.99 -5.05
C THR A 205 27.01 6.90 -6.06
N HIS A 206 27.97 5.98 -6.32
CA HIS A 206 27.85 4.90 -7.29
C HIS A 206 28.24 3.56 -6.68
N THR A 207 27.48 2.54 -7.03
CA THR A 207 27.75 1.14 -6.70
C THR A 207 27.60 0.28 -7.94
N PRO A 208 28.34 -0.85 -8.03
CA PRO A 208 28.27 -1.73 -9.20
C PRO A 208 26.87 -2.27 -9.51
N MET A 209 26.02 -2.32 -8.51
CA MET A 209 24.61 -2.65 -8.61
C MET A 209 23.80 -1.61 -7.88
N PHE A 210 22.75 -1.10 -8.50
CA PHE A 210 21.77 -0.18 -7.89
C PHE A 210 20.38 -0.45 -8.46
N HIS A 211 19.36 0.23 -7.94
CA HIS A 211 18.00 0.05 -8.38
C HIS A 211 17.52 1.25 -9.17
N GLN A 212 16.81 0.96 -10.26
CA GLN A 212 16.24 1.98 -11.13
C GLN A 212 14.79 1.63 -11.43
N VAL A 213 13.96 2.64 -11.61
CA VAL A 213 12.65 2.52 -12.24
C VAL A 213 12.63 3.38 -13.48
N GLU A 214 12.20 2.81 -14.58
CA GLU A 214 11.91 3.55 -15.80
C GLU A 214 10.43 3.44 -16.14
N GLY A 215 9.86 4.51 -16.66
CA GLY A 215 8.49 4.55 -17.14
C GLY A 215 8.44 4.77 -18.64
N LEU A 216 7.48 4.12 -19.29
CA LEU A 216 7.16 4.25 -20.71
C LEU A 216 5.66 4.42 -20.89
N ALA A 217 5.27 5.43 -21.63
CA ALA A 217 3.89 5.55 -22.11
C ALA A 217 3.92 5.79 -23.63
N ILE A 218 3.17 5.00 -24.39
CA ILE A 218 3.01 5.13 -25.84
C ILE A 218 1.53 5.11 -26.18
N ASP A 219 1.08 6.11 -26.92
CA ASP A 219 -0.28 6.23 -27.43
C ASP A 219 -0.27 7.17 -28.66
N THR A 220 -1.42 7.44 -29.25
CA THR A 220 -1.53 8.27 -30.46
C THR A 220 -1.42 9.77 -30.19
N ASP A 221 -1.74 10.25 -28.98
CA ASP A 221 -1.87 11.67 -28.62
C ASP A 221 -0.99 12.10 -27.42
N ILE A 222 0.04 11.33 -27.10
CA ILE A 222 0.99 11.65 -26.03
C ILE A 222 1.93 12.80 -26.41
N SER A 223 2.22 13.67 -25.47
CA SER A 223 3.07 14.86 -25.64
C SER A 223 4.00 15.11 -24.46
N MET A 224 4.94 16.05 -24.60
CA MET A 224 5.76 16.57 -23.50
C MET A 224 4.92 17.13 -22.33
N ALA A 225 3.71 17.64 -22.60
CA ALA A 225 2.83 18.12 -21.55
C ALA A 225 2.35 16.97 -20.65
N ASN A 226 2.05 15.81 -21.24
CA ASN A 226 1.68 14.62 -20.48
C ASN A 226 2.85 14.12 -19.62
N LEU A 227 4.07 14.08 -20.19
CA LEU A 227 5.28 13.73 -19.44
C LEU A 227 5.47 14.68 -18.25
N LYS A 228 5.40 16.00 -18.49
CA LYS A 228 5.55 17.00 -17.43
C LYS A 228 4.53 16.79 -16.32
N TRP A 229 3.27 16.60 -16.64
CA TRP A 229 2.20 16.35 -15.68
C TRP A 229 2.45 15.10 -14.85
N VAL A 230 2.80 13.97 -15.50
CA VAL A 230 3.10 12.70 -14.80
C VAL A 230 4.25 12.87 -13.81
N LEU A 231 5.32 13.56 -14.20
CA LEU A 231 6.49 13.77 -13.34
C LEU A 231 6.19 14.74 -12.18
N GLU A 232 5.36 15.75 -12.41
CA GLU A 232 4.93 16.70 -11.39
C GLU A 232 4.08 15.98 -10.32
N GLU A 233 3.07 15.22 -10.73
CA GLU A 233 2.22 14.45 -9.83
C GLU A 233 3.02 13.37 -9.07
N PHE A 234 3.96 12.71 -9.75
CA PHE A 234 4.88 11.76 -9.11
C PHE A 234 5.71 12.41 -8.00
N VAL A 235 6.35 13.56 -8.27
CA VAL A 235 7.21 14.24 -7.30
C VAL A 235 6.41 14.72 -6.11
N LYS A 236 5.22 15.31 -6.35
CA LYS A 236 4.31 15.73 -5.26
C LYS A 236 3.94 14.57 -4.36
N ALA A 237 3.50 13.45 -4.95
CA ALA A 237 3.08 12.28 -4.20
C ALA A 237 4.24 11.64 -3.43
N PHE A 238 5.41 11.47 -4.07
CA PHE A 238 6.55 10.78 -3.46
C PHE A 238 7.18 11.58 -2.32
N PHE A 239 7.32 12.89 -2.47
CA PHE A 239 7.89 13.77 -1.42
C PHE A 239 6.83 14.34 -0.48
N GLU A 240 5.56 14.03 -0.69
CA GLU A 240 4.43 14.47 0.15
C GLU A 240 4.34 16.00 0.26
N VAL A 241 4.48 16.69 -0.87
CA VAL A 241 4.39 18.16 -0.98
C VAL A 241 3.19 18.55 -1.82
N ASP A 242 2.51 19.64 -1.43
CA ASP A 242 1.32 20.13 -2.14
C ASP A 242 1.67 20.82 -3.47
N ASP A 243 2.85 21.44 -3.53
CA ASP A 243 3.34 22.14 -4.72
C ASP A 243 4.85 21.92 -4.89
N VAL A 244 5.29 21.82 -6.14
CA VAL A 244 6.70 21.64 -6.49
C VAL A 244 7.01 22.33 -7.82
N GLU A 245 8.10 23.05 -7.87
CA GLU A 245 8.61 23.62 -9.11
C GLU A 245 9.61 22.66 -9.76
N LEU A 246 9.29 22.22 -10.97
CA LEU A 246 10.16 21.39 -11.80
C LEU A 246 10.83 22.23 -12.89
N ARG A 247 12.14 22.05 -13.06
CA ARG A 247 12.91 22.65 -14.13
C ARG A 247 13.36 21.56 -15.10
N PHE A 248 12.94 21.69 -16.36
CA PHE A 248 13.37 20.82 -17.45
C PHE A 248 14.57 21.47 -18.17
N ARG A 249 15.73 20.85 -18.04
CA ARG A 249 16.95 21.26 -18.76
C ARG A 249 17.13 20.39 -19.98
N ALA A 250 17.36 21.00 -21.13
CA ALA A 250 17.68 20.25 -22.35
C ALA A 250 18.93 19.35 -22.13
N SER A 251 18.81 18.09 -22.51
CA SER A 251 19.86 17.09 -22.42
C SER A 251 19.89 16.23 -23.68
N HIS A 252 20.76 15.26 -23.76
CA HIS A 252 20.85 14.32 -24.87
C HIS A 252 20.91 12.88 -24.36
N PHE A 253 19.90 12.11 -24.76
CA PHE A 253 19.89 10.66 -24.62
C PHE A 253 19.63 10.03 -25.98
N PRO A 254 20.37 8.96 -26.39
CA PRO A 254 20.19 8.34 -27.69
C PRO A 254 18.77 7.83 -27.99
N PHE A 255 18.04 7.47 -26.93
CA PHE A 255 16.73 6.84 -26.99
C PHE A 255 15.54 7.82 -26.87
N THR A 256 15.80 9.13 -26.67
CA THR A 256 14.75 10.17 -26.59
C THR A 256 15.10 11.41 -27.41
N GLU A 257 14.07 12.07 -27.98
CA GLU A 257 14.19 13.33 -28.71
C GLU A 257 12.84 14.06 -28.73
N PRO A 258 12.69 15.23 -28.07
CA PRO A 258 13.68 15.89 -27.21
C PRO A 258 13.93 15.14 -25.89
N SER A 259 15.13 15.35 -25.36
CA SER A 259 15.53 14.81 -24.04
C SER A 259 15.65 15.95 -23.03
N ALA A 260 15.35 15.65 -21.78
CA ALA A 260 15.47 16.59 -20.68
C ALA A 260 15.91 15.90 -19.38
N GLU A 261 16.80 16.53 -18.68
CA GLU A 261 17.02 16.28 -17.25
C GLU A 261 16.05 17.11 -16.45
N VAL A 262 15.55 16.54 -15.34
CA VAL A 262 14.55 17.19 -14.50
C VAL A 262 15.11 17.46 -13.12
N ASP A 263 15.11 18.74 -12.78
CA ASP A 263 15.51 19.21 -11.46
C ASP A 263 14.28 19.60 -10.64
N ILE A 264 14.36 19.40 -9.34
CA ILE A 264 13.38 19.89 -8.36
C ILE A 264 13.97 21.05 -7.57
N ARG A 265 13.13 22.03 -7.27
CA ARG A 265 13.48 23.13 -6.39
C ARG A 265 13.62 22.62 -4.95
N CYS A 266 14.68 23.02 -4.25
CA CYS A 266 14.95 22.53 -2.91
C CYS A 266 15.81 23.52 -2.08
N SER A 267 15.92 23.24 -0.79
CA SER A 267 16.91 23.84 0.10
C SER A 267 17.45 22.80 1.08
N TRP A 268 18.54 23.12 1.74
CA TRP A 268 19.13 22.31 2.80
C TRP A 268 19.08 23.09 4.12
N ASP A 269 18.37 22.55 5.10
CA ASP A 269 18.30 23.10 6.45
C ASP A 269 18.86 22.08 7.45
N ASN A 270 19.99 22.41 8.10
CA ASN A 270 20.68 21.53 9.05
C ASN A 270 20.95 20.10 8.52
N GLY A 271 21.23 19.97 7.23
CA GLY A 271 21.46 18.67 6.56
C GLY A 271 20.19 17.91 6.18
N GLN A 272 19.01 18.48 6.39
CA GLN A 272 17.75 17.96 5.90
C GLN A 272 17.36 18.64 4.60
N LEU A 273 16.97 17.84 3.63
CA LEU A 273 16.45 18.31 2.35
C LEU A 273 15.00 18.77 2.51
N LYS A 274 14.70 19.97 2.02
CA LYS A 274 13.35 20.51 1.92
C LYS A 274 13.02 20.70 0.45
N ILE A 275 12.04 19.98 -0.03
CA ILE A 275 11.55 20.04 -1.40
C ILE A 275 10.53 21.17 -1.54
N GLY A 276 10.60 21.90 -2.66
CA GLY A 276 9.71 23.04 -2.96
C GLY A 276 10.10 24.36 -2.29
N GLU A 277 11.10 24.37 -1.43
CA GLU A 277 11.57 25.55 -0.72
C GLU A 277 13.00 25.97 -1.18
N GLY A 278 13.32 27.26 -0.99
CA GLY A 278 14.67 27.80 -1.27
C GLY A 278 14.93 28.09 -2.73
N ASP A 279 16.21 28.25 -3.10
CA ASP A 279 16.64 28.66 -4.42
C ASP A 279 17.57 27.65 -5.11
N ASP A 280 17.88 26.53 -4.45
CA ASP A 280 18.70 25.47 -5.00
C ASP A 280 17.90 24.55 -5.92
N TRP A 281 18.62 23.89 -6.81
CA TRP A 281 18.07 22.93 -7.75
C TRP A 281 18.81 21.61 -7.68
N MET A 282 18.06 20.52 -7.64
CA MET A 282 18.63 19.19 -7.60
C MET A 282 18.07 18.32 -8.71
N GLU A 283 18.96 17.76 -9.49
CA GLU A 283 18.58 16.76 -10.50
C GLU A 283 18.11 15.48 -9.87
N ILE A 284 16.95 14.98 -10.34
CA ILE A 284 16.35 13.75 -9.82
C ILE A 284 16.18 12.66 -10.88
N LEU A 285 16.01 13.02 -12.16
CA LEU A 285 15.71 12.07 -13.22
C LEU A 285 16.05 12.58 -14.62
N GLY A 286 16.23 11.64 -15.56
CA GLY A 286 16.24 11.89 -16.98
C GLY A 286 14.92 11.51 -17.65
N SER A 287 14.53 12.24 -18.68
CA SER A 287 13.27 12.03 -19.39
C SER A 287 13.29 12.51 -20.84
N GLY A 288 12.25 12.19 -21.59
CA GLY A 288 12.07 12.73 -22.96
C GLY A 288 10.99 12.03 -23.75
N MET A 289 10.75 12.52 -24.95
CA MET A 289 9.91 11.81 -25.91
C MET A 289 10.70 10.67 -26.53
N VAL A 290 10.07 9.49 -26.62
CA VAL A 290 10.73 8.29 -27.14
C VAL A 290 11.11 8.52 -28.60
N HIS A 291 12.40 8.23 -28.92
CA HIS A 291 12.92 8.39 -30.27
C HIS A 291 12.17 7.46 -31.25
N PRO A 292 11.75 7.94 -32.45
CA PRO A 292 11.00 7.10 -33.41
C PRO A 292 11.66 5.77 -33.76
N LYS A 293 13.01 5.73 -33.84
CA LYS A 293 13.75 4.48 -34.06
C LYS A 293 13.56 3.46 -32.94
N VAL A 294 13.38 3.92 -31.71
CA VAL A 294 13.15 3.03 -30.55
C VAL A 294 11.73 2.45 -30.60
N ILE A 295 10.76 3.28 -30.96
CA ILE A 295 9.38 2.84 -31.18
C ILE A 295 9.33 1.78 -32.28
N ALA A 296 10.01 2.03 -33.40
CA ALA A 296 10.11 1.09 -34.52
C ALA A 296 10.86 -0.21 -34.13
N ALA A 297 11.94 -0.12 -33.34
CA ALA A 297 12.65 -1.28 -32.83
C ALA A 297 11.78 -2.16 -31.94
N GLY A 298 10.86 -1.58 -31.18
CA GLY A 298 9.83 -2.27 -30.40
C GLY A 298 8.68 -2.84 -31.21
N GLY A 299 8.70 -2.71 -32.56
CA GLY A 299 7.67 -3.25 -33.46
C GLY A 299 6.42 -2.41 -33.57
N ILE A 300 6.45 -1.14 -33.14
CA ILE A 300 5.32 -0.19 -33.18
C ILE A 300 5.56 0.82 -34.29
N ASP A 301 4.51 1.25 -34.98
CA ASP A 301 4.58 2.23 -36.07
C ASP A 301 4.76 3.66 -35.52
N PRO A 302 5.92 4.31 -35.71
CA PRO A 302 6.21 5.64 -35.22
C PRO A 302 5.49 6.77 -35.97
N GLU A 303 4.87 6.49 -37.12
CA GLU A 303 4.02 7.46 -37.82
C GLU A 303 2.62 7.58 -37.19
N VAL A 304 2.20 6.56 -36.45
CA VAL A 304 0.90 6.50 -35.76
C VAL A 304 1.03 6.78 -34.26
N TYR A 305 2.09 6.26 -33.64
CA TYR A 305 2.25 6.30 -32.20
C TYR A 305 3.46 7.13 -31.79
N GLN A 306 3.33 7.82 -30.71
CA GLN A 306 4.40 8.55 -30.04
C GLN A 306 4.36 8.24 -28.53
N GLY A 307 5.40 8.57 -27.80
CA GLY A 307 5.45 8.26 -26.39
C GLY A 307 6.48 9.08 -25.65
N PHE A 308 6.43 8.99 -24.33
CA PHE A 308 7.46 9.52 -23.46
C PHE A 308 8.06 8.41 -22.59
N ALA A 309 9.31 8.65 -22.17
CA ALA A 309 9.96 7.80 -21.17
C ALA A 309 10.70 8.66 -20.12
N PHE A 310 10.90 8.07 -18.96
CA PHE A 310 11.70 8.65 -17.89
C PHE A 310 12.43 7.56 -17.12
N GLY A 311 13.56 7.91 -16.48
CA GLY A 311 14.36 6.98 -15.67
C GLY A 311 14.84 7.62 -14.38
N ILE A 312 14.63 6.91 -13.26
CA ILE A 312 14.88 7.39 -11.90
C ILE A 312 15.66 6.34 -11.10
N GLY A 313 16.72 6.77 -10.41
CA GLY A 313 17.44 5.94 -9.43
C GLY A 313 16.68 5.80 -8.14
N ILE A 314 16.20 4.59 -7.81
CA ILE A 314 15.40 4.34 -6.61
C ILE A 314 16.23 4.57 -5.34
N ASP A 315 17.49 4.11 -5.35
CA ASP A 315 18.40 4.29 -4.21
C ASP A 315 18.62 5.78 -3.91
N ARG A 316 18.80 6.60 -4.96
CA ARG A 316 18.95 8.06 -4.81
C ARG A 316 17.70 8.71 -4.23
N LEU A 317 16.50 8.31 -4.70
CA LEU A 317 15.24 8.80 -4.12
C LEU A 317 15.09 8.40 -2.65
N ALA A 318 15.44 7.15 -2.31
CA ALA A 318 15.41 6.67 -0.93
C ALA A 318 16.40 7.45 -0.04
N MET A 319 17.62 7.76 -0.55
CA MET A 319 18.57 8.62 0.15
C MET A 319 17.98 9.99 0.46
N LEU A 320 17.35 10.61 -0.51
CA LEU A 320 16.77 11.96 -0.39
C LEU A 320 15.58 11.97 0.56
N LYS A 321 14.66 11.03 0.41
CA LYS A 321 13.44 10.98 1.22
C LYS A 321 13.72 10.63 2.69
N TYR A 322 14.63 9.67 2.93
CA TYR A 322 14.90 9.15 4.27
C TYR A 322 16.16 9.73 4.93
N GLY A 323 16.83 10.68 4.27
CA GLY A 323 18.03 11.33 4.81
C GLY A 323 19.22 10.39 4.96
N ILE A 324 19.39 9.44 4.04
CA ILE A 324 20.51 8.47 4.07
C ILE A 324 21.71 9.09 3.37
N PRO A 325 22.86 9.25 4.06
CA PRO A 325 23.96 10.07 3.54
C PRO A 325 24.89 9.33 2.55
N ASP A 326 24.89 8.00 2.53
CA ASP A 326 25.82 7.18 1.75
C ASP A 326 25.09 6.01 1.10
N LEU A 327 25.17 5.92 -0.22
CA LEU A 327 24.51 4.88 -1.02
C LEU A 327 25.05 3.48 -0.71
N ARG A 328 26.34 3.35 -0.37
CA ARG A 328 26.97 2.07 -0.05
C ARG A 328 26.35 1.38 1.15
N ALA A 329 25.83 2.16 2.10
CA ALA A 329 25.16 1.65 3.29
C ALA A 329 23.93 0.76 2.99
N PHE A 330 23.28 0.93 1.85
CA PHE A 330 22.20 0.03 1.41
C PHE A 330 22.65 -1.42 1.19
N PHE A 331 23.93 -1.64 0.90
CA PHE A 331 24.50 -2.92 0.50
C PHE A 331 25.44 -3.54 1.56
N ASP A 332 25.82 -2.78 2.59
CA ASP A 332 26.78 -3.21 3.62
C ASP A 332 26.23 -4.25 4.59
N SER A 333 24.91 -4.50 4.61
CA SER A 333 24.25 -5.46 5.50
C SER A 333 24.50 -5.21 7.01
N ASP A 334 24.77 -3.97 7.43
CA ASP A 334 24.92 -3.62 8.84
C ASP A 334 23.55 -3.68 9.56
N LEU A 335 23.41 -4.61 10.48
CA LEU A 335 22.16 -4.80 11.23
C LEU A 335 21.75 -3.58 12.07
N ARG A 336 22.68 -2.74 12.50
CA ARG A 336 22.40 -1.50 13.24
C ARG A 336 21.75 -0.49 12.33
N TRP A 337 22.30 -0.35 11.11
CA TRP A 337 21.76 0.50 10.07
C TRP A 337 20.38 0.04 9.61
N LEU A 338 20.21 -1.27 9.33
CA LEU A 338 18.95 -1.87 8.95
C LEU A 338 17.84 -1.72 10.04
N ARG A 339 18.22 -1.70 11.31
CA ARG A 339 17.28 -1.44 12.40
C ARG A 339 16.91 0.03 12.50
N HIS A 340 17.82 0.94 12.15
CA HIS A 340 17.61 2.39 12.21
C HIS A 340 16.71 2.87 11.08
N TYR A 341 17.00 2.43 9.85
CA TYR A 341 16.29 2.84 8.63
C TYR A 341 15.22 1.84 8.17
N GLY A 342 15.06 0.71 8.85
CA GLY A 342 14.08 -0.29 8.45
C GLY A 342 12.65 0.12 8.79
N PHE A 343 11.72 -0.27 7.92
CA PHE A 343 10.29 0.00 8.06
C PHE A 343 9.54 -1.23 8.55
N ALA A 344 8.44 -1.03 9.28
CA ALA A 344 7.53 -2.12 9.63
C ALA A 344 6.60 -2.45 8.45
N ALA A 345 6.09 -3.68 8.41
CA ALA A 345 5.21 -4.12 7.32
C ALA A 345 3.93 -3.27 7.17
N LEU A 346 3.47 -2.64 8.26
CA LEU A 346 2.29 -1.76 8.25
C LEU A 346 2.58 -0.34 7.77
N ASP A 347 3.86 0.03 7.63
CA ASP A 347 4.27 1.33 7.12
C ASP A 347 4.31 1.36 5.58
N MET A 348 4.12 0.19 4.93
CA MET A 348 4.13 0.12 3.46
C MET A 348 2.85 0.70 2.89
N PRO A 349 2.94 1.60 1.89
CA PRO A 349 1.79 2.04 1.12
C PRO A 349 1.18 0.85 0.37
N ASN A 350 -0.11 0.87 0.17
CA ASN A 350 -0.82 -0.14 -0.60
C ASN A 350 -1.88 0.52 -1.49
N LEU A 351 -2.21 -0.15 -2.60
CA LEU A 351 -3.16 0.37 -3.59
C LEU A 351 -4.59 0.52 -3.04
N HIS A 352 -4.95 -0.21 -1.99
CA HIS A 352 -6.28 -0.14 -1.38
C HIS A 352 -6.41 1.02 -0.39
N GLY A 353 -5.38 1.26 0.39
CA GLY A 353 -5.34 2.33 1.40
C GLY A 353 -4.92 3.69 0.83
N GLY A 354 -4.40 3.72 -0.41
CA GLY A 354 -3.74 4.88 -0.97
C GLY A 354 -2.41 5.17 -0.29
N LEU A 355 -1.81 6.29 -0.65
CA LEU A 355 -0.62 6.84 0.01
C LEU A 355 -1.09 7.57 1.27
N SER A 356 -1.61 6.83 2.25
CA SER A 356 -2.07 7.43 3.49
C SER A 356 -0.89 7.94 4.31
N ARG A 357 -1.08 9.12 4.81
CA ARG A 357 -0.21 9.75 5.83
C ARG A 357 -0.35 9.04 7.17
#